data_f2149f930e5ec42492291b7aa5d8b664
#
_entry.id   f2149f930e5ec42492291b7aa5d8b664
#
_cell.length_a   1.000
_cell.length_b   1.000
_cell.length_c   1.000
_cell.angle_alpha   90.00
_cell.angle_beta   90.00
_cell.angle_gamma   90.00
#
_symmetry.space_group_name_H-M   'P 1'
#
loop_
_entity.id
_entity.type
_entity.pdbx_description
1 polymer ?
#
loop_
_entity_poly.entity_id
_entity_poly.type
_entity_poly.pdbx_seq_one_letter_code
_entity_poly.pdbx_strand_id
1 'polypeptide(L)'
;MEKRLIPFCMAALLALGACGGGAKKDAEGFPPAKTLAADSIAIEEVLQPSWGGIYGDYAVLVSRMTSKVVFRYRLPDWTFVDSSFSKGGGPDDLLYGFLQGTNNADGTFWVSEPARQLLMQFGDKDGRLQKLRTVRNGTSRSVYLGQVFDNRILISEHKAEVEGTIDNVDTYQSSFAMGDSLSLVDSLLCYTKTSQRMWREDNMNYVTIVSYNPPQYKAWGDRLAVWYPDTRNMLVYRVGEDGKMNLEHTYGDTLSLDRIRSVDVSSIDWDNVSNPELIAATDDYLFLQTTVYSPSDGEDDSEQVLGNEIRVYDWQMNPVSKFELDKKEATTVWVDPQRRKMYAYNPRLDFEQVYVYEYEL
;
A
#
# COMPACT_ATOMS: atom_id res chain seq x y z
N MET A 1 -22.19 -72.18 34.61
CA MET A 1 -21.86 -71.00 35.39
C MET A 1 -21.55 -69.86 34.44
N GLU A 2 -22.64 -69.13 34.11
CA GLU A 2 -22.57 -67.89 33.37
C GLU A 2 -22.10 -66.75 34.30
N LYS A 3 -21.16 -65.91 33.82
CA LYS A 3 -21.00 -64.54 34.33
C LYS A 3 -20.51 -63.63 33.22
N ARG A 4 -21.46 -62.91 32.66
CA ARG A 4 -21.48 -61.46 32.43
C ARG A 4 -20.23 -60.81 31.92
N LEU A 5 -20.23 -60.53 30.63
CA LEU A 5 -19.37 -59.57 29.93
C LEU A 5 -20.31 -58.64 29.13
N ILE A 6 -20.80 -57.58 29.73
CA ILE A 6 -21.33 -56.35 29.15
C ILE A 6 -21.39 -55.38 30.35
N PRO A 7 -20.59 -54.33 30.49
CA PRO A 7 -20.79 -53.08 29.77
C PRO A 7 -19.46 -52.33 29.53
N PHE A 8 -18.90 -52.38 28.35
CA PHE A 8 -17.74 -51.49 28.04
C PHE A 8 -17.91 -50.79 26.68
N CYS A 9 -19.01 -51.01 26.00
CA CYS A 9 -19.23 -50.39 24.66
C CYS A 9 -20.06 -49.10 24.66
N MET A 10 -20.46 -48.55 25.84
CA MET A 10 -21.34 -47.37 25.88
C MET A 10 -20.65 -46.07 26.25
N ALA A 11 -19.34 -46.09 26.58
CA ALA A 11 -18.60 -44.90 26.93
C ALA A 11 -17.77 -44.33 25.77
N ALA A 12 -17.69 -45.01 24.61
CA ALA A 12 -16.87 -44.55 23.47
C ALA A 12 -17.66 -43.74 22.44
N LEU A 13 -19.00 -43.59 22.58
CA LEU A 13 -19.85 -42.87 21.62
C LEU A 13 -20.18 -41.43 22.03
N LEU A 14 -19.71 -40.96 23.18
CA LEU A 14 -19.91 -39.57 23.65
C LEU A 14 -18.72 -38.66 23.45
N ALA A 15 -17.61 -39.16 22.90
CA ALA A 15 -16.38 -38.36 22.68
C ALA A 15 -16.18 -37.87 21.23
N LEU A 16 -17.12 -38.14 20.32
CA LEU A 16 -17.03 -37.73 18.90
C LEU A 16 -17.97 -36.56 18.55
N GLY A 17 -18.59 -35.92 19.54
CA GLY A 17 -19.52 -34.79 19.32
C GLY A 17 -18.96 -33.41 19.64
N ALA A 18 -17.67 -33.25 19.93
CA ALA A 18 -17.12 -31.98 20.44
C ALA A 18 -15.96 -31.40 19.60
N CYS A 19 -15.96 -31.60 18.28
CA CYS A 19 -15.05 -30.90 17.38
C CYS A 19 -15.80 -30.44 16.14
N GLY A 20 -16.67 -29.44 16.31
CA GLY A 20 -17.44 -28.83 15.22
C GLY A 20 -17.90 -27.41 15.54
N GLY A 21 -17.24 -26.75 16.49
CA GLY A 21 -17.42 -25.31 16.71
C GLY A 21 -16.53 -24.55 15.74
N GLY A 22 -16.83 -24.55 14.45
CA GLY A 22 -16.23 -23.59 13.52
C GLY A 22 -16.52 -22.20 14.06
N ALA A 23 -15.47 -21.41 14.36
CA ALA A 23 -15.61 -20.03 14.79
C ALA A 23 -16.59 -19.34 13.81
N LYS A 24 -17.65 -18.72 14.35
CA LYS A 24 -18.64 -18.01 13.52
C LYS A 24 -17.91 -16.93 12.74
N LYS A 25 -17.99 -16.99 11.42
CA LYS A 25 -17.51 -15.93 10.53
C LYS A 25 -18.39 -14.69 10.72
N ASP A 26 -17.79 -13.51 10.52
CA ASP A 26 -18.54 -12.25 10.50
C ASP A 26 -19.37 -12.11 9.21
N ALA A 27 -20.06 -10.97 9.05
CA ALA A 27 -20.91 -10.71 7.89
C ALA A 27 -20.13 -10.65 6.57
N GLU A 28 -18.82 -10.38 6.61
CA GLU A 28 -17.94 -10.34 5.45
C GLU A 28 -17.24 -11.69 5.19
N GLY A 29 -17.47 -12.67 6.06
CA GLY A 29 -16.94 -14.03 5.93
C GLY A 29 -15.58 -14.26 6.60
N PHE A 30 -15.06 -13.29 7.36
CA PHE A 30 -13.82 -13.44 8.11
C PHE A 30 -14.00 -14.31 9.35
N PRO A 31 -12.96 -15.05 9.76
CA PRO A 31 -12.89 -15.59 11.10
C PRO A 31 -12.86 -14.43 12.13
N PRO A 32 -13.11 -14.70 13.42
CA PRO A 32 -12.99 -13.70 14.48
C PRO A 32 -11.64 -13.00 14.42
N ALA A 33 -11.65 -11.68 14.62
CA ALA A 33 -10.42 -10.90 14.62
C ALA A 33 -9.46 -11.38 15.72
N LYS A 34 -8.17 -11.39 15.39
CA LYS A 34 -7.10 -11.67 16.35
C LYS A 34 -6.47 -10.33 16.75
N THR A 35 -6.47 -10.00 18.03
CA THR A 35 -5.73 -8.82 18.52
C THR A 35 -4.25 -9.13 18.54
N LEU A 36 -3.45 -8.29 17.89
CA LEU A 36 -2.00 -8.37 17.91
C LEU A 36 -1.44 -7.33 18.89
N ALA A 37 -0.57 -7.78 19.77
CA ALA A 37 0.17 -6.91 20.69
C ALA A 37 1.54 -6.60 20.11
N ALA A 38 1.94 -5.33 20.14
CA ALA A 38 3.20 -4.88 19.61
C ALA A 38 4.34 -4.98 20.61
N ASP A 39 5.50 -5.40 20.14
CA ASP A 39 6.78 -4.96 20.68
C ASP A 39 7.15 -3.61 20.06
N SER A 40 8.11 -2.89 20.66
CA SER A 40 8.60 -1.62 20.11
C SER A 40 10.11 -1.58 20.01
N ILE A 41 10.60 -0.95 18.93
CA ILE A 41 12.03 -0.74 18.68
C ILE A 41 12.25 0.76 18.57
N ALA A 42 13.16 1.31 19.38
CA ALA A 42 13.53 2.72 19.31
C ALA A 42 14.34 3.02 18.05
N ILE A 43 14.08 4.16 17.42
CA ILE A 43 14.76 4.66 16.22
C ILE A 43 15.27 6.05 16.53
N GLU A 44 16.57 6.31 16.30
CA GLU A 44 17.21 7.58 16.64
C GLU A 44 17.77 8.34 15.43
N GLU A 45 18.01 7.65 14.31
CA GLU A 45 18.81 8.20 13.20
C GLU A 45 17.97 8.97 12.18
N VAL A 46 16.67 8.74 12.12
CA VAL A 46 15.79 9.38 11.13
C VAL A 46 14.63 10.10 11.81
N LEU A 47 14.40 11.34 11.40
CA LEU A 47 13.22 12.10 11.79
C LEU A 47 12.19 12.07 10.66
N GLN A 48 10.93 11.85 10.99
CA GLN A 48 9.77 11.98 10.09
C GLN A 48 10.03 11.43 8.68
N PRO A 49 10.06 10.10 8.48
CA PRO A 49 10.20 9.54 7.15
C PRO A 49 9.01 9.96 6.28
N SER A 50 9.29 10.47 5.09
CA SER A 50 8.25 10.80 4.12
C SER A 50 7.69 9.56 3.43
N TRP A 51 8.52 8.54 3.26
CA TRP A 51 8.20 7.24 2.69
C TRP A 51 9.05 6.15 3.33
N GLY A 52 8.51 4.95 3.33
CA GLY A 52 9.23 3.78 3.79
C GLY A 52 8.71 2.50 3.15
N GLY A 53 9.48 1.43 3.30
CA GLY A 53 9.10 0.10 2.82
C GLY A 53 10.09 -0.97 3.24
N ILE A 54 9.67 -2.22 3.03
CA ILE A 54 10.46 -3.42 3.32
C ILE A 54 11.00 -3.98 2.00
N TYR A 55 12.30 -4.18 1.91
CA TYR A 55 13.00 -4.66 0.72
C TYR A 55 14.03 -5.71 1.11
N GLY A 56 13.70 -6.97 0.92
CA GLY A 56 14.52 -8.10 1.36
C GLY A 56 14.82 -8.05 2.86
N ASP A 57 16.10 -7.93 3.21
CA ASP A 57 16.56 -7.88 4.60
C ASP A 57 16.61 -6.46 5.19
N TYR A 58 16.05 -5.47 4.50
CA TYR A 58 16.14 -4.08 4.91
C TYR A 58 14.78 -3.39 4.98
N ALA A 59 14.61 -2.59 6.03
CA ALA A 59 13.69 -1.45 6.00
C ALA A 59 14.42 -0.25 5.41
N VAL A 60 13.82 0.38 4.42
CA VAL A 60 14.34 1.57 3.74
C VAL A 60 13.42 2.73 4.01
N LEU A 61 13.95 3.81 4.55
CA LEU A 61 13.22 5.03 4.85
C LEU A 61 13.79 6.18 4.04
N VAL A 62 12.91 7.04 3.55
CA VAL A 62 13.28 8.28 2.86
C VAL A 62 12.81 9.46 3.69
N SER A 63 13.73 10.32 4.14
CA SER A 63 13.42 11.53 4.87
C SER A 63 13.86 12.77 4.10
N ARG A 64 13.02 13.80 4.15
CA ARG A 64 13.34 15.12 3.58
C ARG A 64 13.81 16.11 4.64
N MET A 65 13.72 15.75 5.91
CA MET A 65 13.99 16.64 7.04
C MET A 65 15.47 16.65 7.44
N THR A 66 16.25 15.70 6.92
CA THR A 66 17.66 15.50 7.27
C THR A 66 18.59 15.79 6.08
N SER A 67 19.89 15.94 6.35
CA SER A 67 20.91 16.15 5.32
C SER A 67 21.14 14.90 4.45
N LYS A 68 20.88 13.72 5.00
CA LYS A 68 20.84 12.45 4.26
C LYS A 68 19.41 12.12 3.92
N VAL A 69 19.21 11.49 2.76
CA VAL A 69 17.87 11.25 2.21
C VAL A 69 17.40 9.82 2.45
N VAL A 70 18.28 8.83 2.33
CA VAL A 70 17.93 7.41 2.43
C VAL A 70 18.58 6.80 3.66
N PHE A 71 17.79 6.09 4.44
CA PHE A 71 18.22 5.39 5.66
C PHE A 71 17.87 3.92 5.54
N ARG A 72 18.83 3.04 5.89
CA ARG A 72 18.62 1.59 5.89
C ARG A 72 18.78 1.02 7.29
N TYR A 73 17.85 0.15 7.63
CA TYR A 73 17.87 -0.65 8.85
C TYR A 73 17.81 -2.12 8.49
N ARG A 74 18.61 -2.96 9.13
CA ARG A 74 18.58 -4.40 8.96
C ARG A 74 17.46 -5.01 9.78
N LEU A 75 16.68 -5.87 9.14
CA LEU A 75 15.59 -6.59 9.78
C LEU A 75 16.08 -7.92 10.38
N PRO A 76 15.42 -8.47 11.42
CA PRO A 76 14.19 -7.95 12.04
C PRO A 76 14.41 -6.89 13.13
N ASP A 77 15.66 -6.67 13.55
CA ASP A 77 16.01 -5.91 14.77
C ASP A 77 16.08 -4.40 14.55
N TRP A 78 15.82 -3.94 13.35
CA TRP A 78 15.97 -2.53 12.94
C TRP A 78 17.34 -1.96 13.29
N THR A 79 18.38 -2.77 13.18
CA THR A 79 19.76 -2.29 13.38
C THR A 79 20.12 -1.33 12.28
N PHE A 80 20.46 -0.08 12.65
CA PHE A 80 20.91 0.93 11.69
C PHE A 80 22.13 0.43 10.90
N VAL A 81 22.06 0.56 9.58
CA VAL A 81 23.13 0.14 8.68
C VAL A 81 23.88 1.32 8.14
N ASP A 82 23.19 2.22 7.45
CA ASP A 82 23.77 3.43 6.86
C ASP A 82 22.69 4.48 6.54
N SER A 83 23.19 5.71 6.31
CA SER A 83 22.43 6.77 5.65
C SER A 83 23.19 7.24 4.43
N SER A 84 22.50 7.36 3.31
CA SER A 84 23.10 7.59 2.01
C SER A 84 22.42 8.76 1.28
N PHE A 85 23.14 9.30 0.29
CA PHE A 85 22.73 10.38 -0.57
C PHE A 85 22.42 11.67 0.18
N SER A 86 23.13 12.71 -0.17
CA SER A 86 22.90 14.05 0.38
C SER A 86 21.75 14.73 -0.34
N LYS A 87 21.07 15.63 0.34
CA LYS A 87 20.10 16.52 -0.28
C LYS A 87 20.82 17.57 -1.09
N GLY A 88 20.64 17.60 -2.40
CA GLY A 88 21.34 18.56 -3.24
C GLY A 88 21.21 18.33 -4.72
N GLY A 89 21.97 19.09 -5.51
CA GLY A 89 21.98 19.08 -6.96
C GLY A 89 23.15 18.34 -7.60
N GLY A 90 24.05 17.73 -6.82
CA GLY A 90 25.19 16.95 -7.32
C GLY A 90 24.76 15.67 -8.05
N PRO A 91 25.69 15.00 -8.77
CA PRO A 91 25.38 13.81 -9.56
C PRO A 91 24.90 12.63 -8.69
N ASP A 92 25.35 12.59 -7.44
CA ASP A 92 24.99 11.56 -6.48
C ASP A 92 24.05 12.06 -5.37
N ASP A 93 23.55 13.29 -5.48
CA ASP A 93 22.58 13.85 -4.55
C ASP A 93 21.14 13.54 -5.01
N LEU A 94 20.20 13.55 -4.06
CA LEU A 94 18.77 13.52 -4.31
C LEU A 94 18.15 14.86 -3.92
N LEU A 95 17.34 15.45 -4.82
CA LEU A 95 16.62 16.69 -4.51
C LEU A 95 15.38 16.38 -3.66
N TYR A 96 14.60 15.40 -4.09
CA TYR A 96 13.34 15.06 -3.47
C TYR A 96 13.14 13.57 -3.22
N GLY A 97 13.78 12.67 -3.88
CA GLY A 97 13.72 11.22 -3.70
C GLY A 97 12.36 10.66 -3.29
N PHE A 98 11.55 10.23 -4.26
CA PHE A 98 10.28 9.55 -3.96
C PHE A 98 10.48 8.04 -4.09
N LEU A 99 10.28 7.33 -2.98
CA LEU A 99 10.30 5.87 -2.99
C LEU A 99 9.11 5.34 -3.79
N GLN A 100 9.39 4.51 -4.79
CA GLN A 100 8.34 3.91 -5.60
C GLN A 100 7.85 2.62 -4.97
N GLY A 101 6.54 2.37 -5.05
CA GLY A 101 5.98 1.10 -4.63
C GLY A 101 6.62 -0.03 -5.42
N THR A 102 7.19 -1.01 -4.72
CA THR A 102 7.85 -2.18 -5.32
C THR A 102 7.87 -3.30 -4.28
N ASN A 103 7.92 -4.54 -4.76
CA ASN A 103 8.01 -5.74 -3.93
C ASN A 103 9.23 -6.56 -4.34
N ASN A 104 10.42 -5.98 -4.27
CA ASN A 104 11.63 -6.66 -4.66
C ASN A 104 12.19 -7.47 -3.48
N ALA A 105 12.03 -8.79 -3.54
CA ALA A 105 12.58 -9.71 -2.55
C ALA A 105 14.13 -9.74 -2.52
N ASP A 106 14.77 -9.24 -3.58
CA ASP A 106 16.22 -9.14 -3.71
C ASP A 106 16.84 -7.97 -2.94
N GLY A 107 16.03 -7.21 -2.20
CA GLY A 107 16.49 -6.04 -1.44
C GLY A 107 16.74 -4.80 -2.28
N THR A 108 16.46 -4.81 -3.59
CA THR A 108 16.55 -3.62 -4.42
C THR A 108 15.28 -2.77 -4.29
N PHE A 109 15.42 -1.47 -4.49
CA PHE A 109 14.29 -0.55 -4.50
C PHE A 109 14.49 0.58 -5.51
N TRP A 110 13.40 1.27 -5.83
CA TRP A 110 13.41 2.35 -6.79
C TRP A 110 13.07 3.68 -6.14
N VAL A 111 13.79 4.71 -6.55
CA VAL A 111 13.53 6.10 -6.18
C VAL A 111 13.34 6.91 -7.46
N SER A 112 12.26 7.68 -7.53
CA SER A 112 12.09 8.67 -8.57
C SER A 112 12.62 10.03 -8.14
N GLU A 113 13.23 10.73 -9.09
CA GLU A 113 13.67 12.10 -8.96
C GLU A 113 12.99 12.93 -10.06
N PRO A 114 11.76 13.41 -9.81
CA PRO A 114 10.95 14.06 -10.86
C PRO A 114 11.58 15.30 -11.45
N ALA A 115 12.26 16.09 -10.63
CA ALA A 115 12.92 17.32 -11.10
C ALA A 115 14.01 17.07 -12.14
N ARG A 116 14.61 15.88 -12.14
CA ARG A 116 15.61 15.42 -13.10
C ARG A 116 15.07 14.46 -14.14
N GLN A 117 13.79 14.10 -14.00
CA GLN A 117 13.14 13.07 -14.82
C GLN A 117 13.89 11.73 -14.80
N LEU A 118 14.27 11.28 -13.61
CA LEU A 118 15.03 10.04 -13.41
C LEU A 118 14.27 9.08 -12.52
N LEU A 119 14.41 7.79 -12.84
CA LEU A 119 14.13 6.65 -11.98
C LEU A 119 15.46 5.95 -11.68
N MET A 120 15.75 5.71 -10.43
CA MET A 120 17.01 5.11 -10.01
C MET A 120 16.75 3.87 -9.18
N GLN A 121 17.38 2.77 -9.54
CA GLN A 121 17.39 1.54 -8.76
C GLN A 121 18.59 1.56 -7.82
N PHE A 122 18.33 1.20 -6.58
CA PHE A 122 19.33 1.08 -5.53
C PHE A 122 19.32 -0.34 -4.97
N GLY A 123 20.46 -0.78 -4.47
CA GLY A 123 20.61 -2.07 -3.81
C GLY A 123 21.92 -2.13 -3.04
N ASP A 124 22.08 -3.20 -2.28
CA ASP A 124 23.32 -3.49 -1.57
C ASP A 124 24.39 -3.97 -2.54
N LYS A 125 25.58 -3.41 -2.44
CA LYS A 125 26.79 -3.91 -3.08
C LYS A 125 27.96 -3.75 -2.13
N ASP A 126 28.52 -4.87 -1.74
CA ASP A 126 29.64 -4.94 -0.79
C ASP A 126 29.31 -4.28 0.57
N GLY A 127 28.07 -4.45 1.06
CA GLY A 127 27.59 -3.91 2.33
C GLY A 127 27.25 -2.41 2.30
N ARG A 128 27.26 -1.78 1.13
CA ARG A 128 26.94 -0.36 0.94
C ARG A 128 25.80 -0.17 -0.04
N LEU A 129 24.95 0.82 0.24
CA LEU A 129 23.91 1.21 -0.69
C LEU A 129 24.53 1.88 -1.93
N GLN A 130 24.25 1.34 -3.09
CA GLN A 130 24.73 1.85 -4.37
C GLN A 130 23.60 2.02 -5.37
N LYS A 131 23.75 3.00 -6.25
CA LYS A 131 22.90 3.16 -7.42
C LYS A 131 23.30 2.10 -8.46
N LEU A 132 22.39 1.18 -8.75
CA LEU A 132 22.62 0.05 -9.66
C LEU A 132 22.29 0.42 -11.11
N ARG A 133 21.21 1.21 -11.27
CA ARG A 133 20.66 1.55 -12.58
C ARG A 133 19.99 2.93 -12.55
N THR A 134 20.01 3.60 -13.68
CA THR A 134 19.25 4.83 -13.92
C THR A 134 18.46 4.69 -15.20
N VAL A 135 17.17 5.02 -15.13
CA VAL A 135 16.26 5.06 -16.27
C VAL A 135 15.81 6.50 -16.46
N ARG A 136 15.88 7.00 -17.69
CA ARG A 136 15.38 8.34 -18.00
C ARG A 136 13.87 8.29 -18.21
N ASN A 137 13.16 9.21 -17.58
CA ASN A 137 11.78 9.45 -17.92
C ASN A 137 11.73 10.23 -19.25
N GLY A 138 11.70 9.53 -20.35
CA GLY A 138 11.60 10.15 -21.70
C GLY A 138 10.19 10.65 -22.03
N THR A 139 9.26 10.62 -21.07
CA THR A 139 7.89 11.10 -21.24
C THR A 139 7.77 12.54 -20.76
N SER A 140 6.75 13.26 -21.22
CA SER A 140 6.42 14.61 -20.71
C SER A 140 5.80 14.58 -19.29
N ARG A 141 5.75 13.41 -18.66
CA ARG A 141 5.03 13.15 -17.41
C ARG A 141 5.98 13.08 -16.23
N SER A 142 5.56 13.63 -15.12
CA SER A 142 6.33 13.52 -13.88
C SER A 142 6.00 12.22 -13.16
N VAL A 143 7.01 11.42 -12.83
CA VAL A 143 6.85 10.21 -12.02
C VAL A 143 7.05 10.59 -10.55
N TYR A 144 5.98 10.97 -9.87
CA TYR A 144 6.04 11.23 -8.42
C TYR A 144 5.86 9.93 -7.63
N LEU A 145 4.76 9.26 -7.88
CA LEU A 145 4.43 7.98 -7.25
C LEU A 145 4.04 7.00 -8.35
N GLY A 146 4.66 5.84 -8.35
CA GLY A 146 4.38 4.78 -9.28
C GLY A 146 4.48 3.43 -8.59
N GLN A 147 3.93 2.41 -9.22
CA GLN A 147 4.13 1.02 -8.81
C GLN A 147 5.13 0.39 -9.75
N VAL A 148 6.30 0.03 -9.24
CA VAL A 148 7.31 -0.72 -10.01
C VAL A 148 7.10 -2.21 -9.81
N PHE A 149 7.08 -2.98 -10.89
CA PHE A 149 6.97 -4.42 -10.88
C PHE A 149 7.50 -5.00 -12.22
N ASP A 150 8.08 -6.15 -12.17
CA ASP A 150 8.56 -6.90 -13.34
C ASP A 150 9.22 -6.01 -14.43
N ASN A 151 10.22 -5.22 -14.03
CA ASN A 151 10.93 -4.26 -14.91
C ASN A 151 10.01 -3.26 -15.64
N ARG A 152 8.92 -2.86 -15.02
CA ARG A 152 7.92 -1.90 -15.48
C ARG A 152 7.57 -0.91 -14.39
N ILE A 153 6.97 0.18 -14.81
CA ILE A 153 6.36 1.14 -13.90
C ILE A 153 4.96 1.51 -14.38
N LEU A 154 4.00 1.52 -13.46
CA LEU A 154 2.70 2.12 -13.64
C LEU A 154 2.73 3.58 -13.22
N ILE A 155 2.21 4.44 -14.07
CA ILE A 155 2.11 5.88 -13.83
C ILE A 155 0.67 6.31 -14.07
N SER A 156 0.10 7.06 -13.13
CA SER A 156 -1.19 7.72 -13.29
C SER A 156 -1.08 8.85 -14.32
N GLU A 157 -1.98 8.87 -15.26
CA GLU A 157 -2.07 9.89 -16.29
C GLU A 157 -3.42 10.58 -16.23
N HIS A 158 -3.39 11.90 -16.09
CA HIS A 158 -4.58 12.73 -16.23
C HIS A 158 -4.60 13.32 -17.65
N LYS A 159 -5.59 12.96 -18.43
CA LYS A 159 -5.83 13.59 -19.74
C LYS A 159 -6.92 14.62 -19.55
N ALA A 160 -6.54 15.88 -19.43
CA ALA A 160 -7.49 16.97 -19.53
C ALA A 160 -7.96 17.08 -20.97
N GLU A 161 -9.20 16.76 -21.25
CA GLU A 161 -9.87 17.24 -22.46
C GLU A 161 -10.40 18.63 -22.14
N VAL A 162 -9.87 19.64 -22.83
CA VAL A 162 -10.44 20.98 -22.96
C VAL A 162 -9.85 22.07 -22.04
N GLU A 163 -9.37 23.11 -22.70
CA GLU A 163 -9.18 24.45 -22.14
C GLU A 163 -10.49 24.97 -21.49
N GLY A 164 -10.49 25.12 -20.19
CA GLY A 164 -11.38 26.05 -19.48
C GLY A 164 -12.49 25.51 -18.59
N THR A 165 -12.80 24.21 -18.54
CA THR A 165 -13.73 23.62 -17.57
C THR A 165 -13.21 22.29 -17.03
N ILE A 166 -13.02 22.27 -15.73
CA ILE A 166 -12.18 21.31 -15.02
C ILE A 166 -13.00 20.14 -14.42
N ASP A 167 -14.20 19.89 -14.88
CA ASP A 167 -15.12 18.98 -14.19
C ASP A 167 -15.04 17.50 -14.59
N ASN A 168 -14.32 17.12 -15.62
CA ASN A 168 -14.15 15.72 -15.99
C ASN A 168 -12.79 15.49 -16.63
N VAL A 169 -11.84 15.03 -15.85
CA VAL A 169 -10.52 14.61 -16.35
C VAL A 169 -10.49 13.10 -16.41
N ASP A 170 -10.35 12.53 -17.61
CA ASP A 170 -10.14 11.10 -17.75
C ASP A 170 -8.77 10.72 -17.21
N THR A 171 -8.76 9.77 -16.30
CA THR A 171 -7.54 9.24 -15.69
C THR A 171 -7.25 7.87 -16.27
N TYR A 172 -6.01 7.66 -16.69
CA TYR A 172 -5.51 6.37 -17.17
C TYR A 172 -4.31 5.96 -16.31
N GLN A 173 -4.13 4.65 -16.18
CA GLN A 173 -2.92 4.07 -15.64
C GLN A 173 -2.12 3.49 -16.80
N SER A 174 -0.97 4.06 -17.05
CA SER A 174 -0.12 3.62 -18.14
C SER A 174 1.05 2.82 -17.63
N SER A 175 1.29 1.67 -18.24
CA SER A 175 2.43 0.80 -17.99
C SER A 175 3.55 1.11 -18.95
N PHE A 176 4.73 1.34 -18.41
CA PHE A 176 5.94 1.59 -19.18
C PHE A 176 6.98 0.51 -18.88
N ALA A 177 7.58 -0.05 -19.92
CA ALA A 177 8.78 -0.85 -19.78
C ALA A 177 9.98 0.04 -19.46
N MET A 178 10.85 -0.44 -18.58
CA MET A 178 12.05 0.28 -18.13
C MET A 178 13.29 -0.23 -18.87
N GLY A 179 13.60 0.38 -20.02
CA GLY A 179 14.87 0.25 -20.73
C GLY A 179 15.92 1.29 -20.26
N ASP A 180 16.63 1.91 -21.19
CA ASP A 180 17.42 3.13 -20.91
C ASP A 180 16.50 4.34 -20.69
N SER A 181 15.31 4.27 -21.26
CA SER A 181 14.20 5.19 -21.04
C SER A 181 12.88 4.44 -20.91
N LEU A 182 11.84 5.13 -20.44
CA LEU A 182 10.49 4.58 -20.36
C LEU A 182 9.87 4.45 -21.76
N SER A 183 9.29 3.29 -22.03
CA SER A 183 8.55 2.99 -23.26
C SER A 183 7.15 2.53 -22.92
N LEU A 184 6.13 3.21 -23.46
CA LEU A 184 4.73 2.84 -23.23
C LEU A 184 4.46 1.42 -23.76
N VAL A 185 3.88 0.58 -22.92
CA VAL A 185 3.50 -0.80 -23.26
C VAL A 185 2.00 -0.96 -23.32
N ASP A 186 1.29 -0.44 -22.30
CA ASP A 186 -0.14 -0.64 -22.14
C ASP A 186 -0.76 0.51 -21.34
N SER A 187 -2.08 0.68 -21.47
CA SER A 187 -2.84 1.65 -20.68
C SER A 187 -4.08 1.00 -20.13
N LEU A 188 -4.21 0.99 -18.80
CA LEU A 188 -5.41 0.55 -18.12
C LEU A 188 -6.39 1.71 -17.99
N LEU A 189 -7.66 1.43 -18.25
CA LEU A 189 -8.73 2.36 -17.97
C LEU A 189 -8.85 2.55 -16.45
N CYS A 190 -8.88 3.79 -16.00
CA CYS A 190 -9.09 4.13 -14.60
C CYS A 190 -10.55 4.54 -14.38
N TYR A 191 -11.25 3.78 -13.55
CA TYR A 191 -12.63 4.08 -13.15
C TYR A 191 -12.62 5.13 -12.03
N THR A 192 -12.25 6.36 -12.37
CA THR A 192 -12.22 7.46 -11.41
C THR A 192 -12.79 8.72 -12.02
N LYS A 193 -13.27 9.60 -11.16
CA LYS A 193 -13.65 10.97 -11.53
C LYS A 193 -12.69 11.92 -10.85
N THR A 194 -12.03 12.74 -11.64
CA THR A 194 -11.15 13.79 -11.12
C THR A 194 -11.77 15.14 -11.42
N SER A 195 -11.93 15.98 -10.41
CA SER A 195 -12.27 17.38 -10.57
C SER A 195 -11.13 18.24 -10.05
N GLN A 196 -10.86 19.34 -10.73
CA GLN A 196 -9.93 20.37 -10.25
C GLN A 196 -10.75 21.50 -9.65
N ARG A 197 -10.41 21.93 -8.45
CA ARG A 197 -10.92 23.16 -7.87
C ARG A 197 -9.81 24.21 -7.91
N MET A 198 -10.08 25.34 -8.54
CA MET A 198 -9.19 26.50 -8.46
C MET A 198 -9.72 27.42 -7.37
N TRP A 199 -8.97 27.54 -6.30
CA TRP A 199 -9.21 28.58 -5.28
C TRP A 199 -8.37 29.80 -5.64
N ARG A 200 -9.03 30.97 -5.71
CA ARG A 200 -8.35 32.26 -5.76
C ARG A 200 -8.53 32.92 -4.41
N GLU A 201 -7.51 32.87 -3.59
CA GLU A 201 -7.35 33.78 -2.47
C GLU A 201 -6.01 34.52 -2.66
N ASP A 202 -6.05 35.83 -2.62
CA ASP A 202 -4.90 36.74 -2.56
C ASP A 202 -3.77 36.51 -3.60
N ASN A 203 -4.12 36.40 -4.86
CA ASN A 203 -3.17 36.22 -5.98
C ASN A 203 -2.38 34.90 -6.02
N MET A 204 -2.67 33.95 -5.16
CA MET A 204 -2.16 32.59 -5.29
C MET A 204 -3.23 31.68 -5.90
N ASN A 205 -2.88 31.06 -7.04
CA ASN A 205 -3.73 30.04 -7.66
C ASN A 205 -3.37 28.67 -7.06
N TYR A 206 -4.21 28.16 -6.17
CA TYR A 206 -4.11 26.77 -5.75
C TYR A 206 -4.99 25.92 -6.63
N VAL A 207 -4.43 24.90 -7.23
CA VAL A 207 -5.17 23.85 -7.92
C VAL A 207 -5.31 22.68 -6.98
N THR A 208 -6.51 22.44 -6.47
CA THR A 208 -6.82 21.23 -5.71
C THR A 208 -7.42 20.22 -6.66
N ILE A 209 -6.76 19.08 -6.81
CA ILE A 209 -7.28 17.94 -7.55
C ILE A 209 -8.01 17.06 -6.55
N VAL A 210 -9.31 16.88 -6.75
CA VAL A 210 -10.14 15.98 -5.96
C VAL A 210 -10.47 14.79 -6.85
N SER A 211 -10.14 13.59 -6.40
CA SER A 211 -10.42 12.36 -7.15
C SER A 211 -11.41 11.51 -6.36
N TYR A 212 -12.52 11.15 -6.98
CA TYR A 212 -13.42 10.12 -6.49
C TYR A 212 -12.98 8.77 -7.03
N ASN A 213 -12.97 7.78 -6.16
CA ASN A 213 -12.56 6.42 -6.49
C ASN A 213 -11.11 6.32 -7.03
N PRO A 214 -10.11 7.00 -6.40
CA PRO A 214 -8.73 6.87 -6.82
C PRO A 214 -8.24 5.46 -6.57
N PRO A 215 -7.71 4.76 -7.59
CA PRO A 215 -7.23 3.41 -7.41
C PRO A 215 -5.90 3.36 -6.66
N GLN A 216 -5.74 2.32 -5.85
CA GLN A 216 -4.49 1.96 -5.18
C GLN A 216 -3.90 0.72 -5.85
N TYR A 217 -2.59 0.62 -5.88
CA TYR A 217 -1.88 -0.43 -6.63
C TYR A 217 -0.90 -1.17 -5.74
N LYS A 218 -0.93 -2.50 -5.81
CA LYS A 218 0.13 -3.35 -5.31
C LYS A 218 0.40 -4.47 -6.31
N ALA A 219 1.67 -4.73 -6.54
CA ALA A 219 2.10 -5.81 -7.42
C ALA A 219 2.93 -6.84 -6.67
N TRP A 220 2.87 -8.07 -7.13
CA TRP A 220 3.74 -9.15 -6.70
C TRP A 220 3.97 -10.15 -7.85
N GLY A 221 5.23 -10.39 -8.19
CA GLY A 221 5.58 -11.20 -9.35
C GLY A 221 4.95 -10.62 -10.62
N ASP A 222 4.17 -11.44 -11.32
CA ASP A 222 3.44 -11.07 -12.52
C ASP A 222 2.01 -10.58 -12.29
N ARG A 223 1.59 -10.41 -11.02
CA ARG A 223 0.23 -9.98 -10.65
C ARG A 223 0.21 -8.53 -10.21
N LEU A 224 -0.88 -7.85 -10.56
CA LEU A 224 -1.19 -6.50 -10.14
C LEU A 224 -2.59 -6.45 -9.55
N ALA A 225 -2.71 -6.03 -8.30
CA ALA A 225 -3.98 -5.69 -7.67
C ALA A 225 -4.25 -4.19 -7.81
N VAL A 226 -5.46 -3.86 -8.26
CA VAL A 226 -5.97 -2.48 -8.38
C VAL A 226 -7.20 -2.38 -7.49
N TRP A 227 -7.06 -1.70 -6.38
CA TRP A 227 -8.11 -1.52 -5.38
C TRP A 227 -8.75 -0.14 -5.50
N TYR A 228 -10.08 -0.10 -5.53
CA TYR A 228 -10.89 1.10 -5.51
C TYR A 228 -11.59 1.23 -4.15
N PRO A 229 -11.05 2.03 -3.22
CA PRO A 229 -11.52 2.08 -1.83
C PRO A 229 -12.98 2.50 -1.71
N ASP A 230 -13.39 3.57 -2.40
CA ASP A 230 -14.72 4.17 -2.27
C ASP A 230 -15.85 3.25 -2.73
N THR A 231 -15.59 2.42 -3.73
CA THR A 231 -16.57 1.46 -4.27
C THR A 231 -16.32 0.02 -3.82
N ARG A 232 -15.22 -0.20 -3.07
CA ARG A 232 -14.80 -1.52 -2.57
C ARG A 232 -14.67 -2.57 -3.68
N ASN A 233 -14.11 -2.14 -4.81
CA ASN A 233 -13.82 -3.03 -5.92
C ASN A 233 -12.35 -3.39 -5.98
N MET A 234 -12.06 -4.64 -6.33
CA MET A 234 -10.72 -5.12 -6.65
C MET A 234 -10.69 -5.64 -8.07
N LEU A 235 -9.73 -5.17 -8.85
CA LEU A 235 -9.38 -5.72 -10.16
C LEU A 235 -8.02 -6.38 -10.05
N VAL A 236 -7.90 -7.63 -10.46
CA VAL A 236 -6.64 -8.38 -10.47
C VAL A 236 -6.23 -8.62 -11.90
N TYR A 237 -5.03 -8.15 -12.24
CA TYR A 237 -4.43 -8.30 -13.55
C TYR A 237 -3.22 -9.22 -13.48
N ARG A 238 -3.00 -9.95 -14.57
CA ARG A 238 -1.75 -10.68 -14.83
C ARG A 238 -1.00 -10.01 -15.97
N VAL A 239 0.30 -9.83 -15.78
CA VAL A 239 1.19 -9.34 -16.81
C VAL A 239 1.56 -10.50 -17.74
N GLY A 240 1.17 -10.42 -19.00
CA GLY A 240 1.53 -11.42 -20.01
C GLY A 240 2.98 -11.32 -20.47
N GLU A 241 3.45 -12.32 -21.22
CA GLU A 241 4.78 -12.33 -21.83
C GLU A 241 4.95 -11.14 -22.82
N ASP A 242 3.89 -10.72 -23.48
CA ASP A 242 3.86 -9.53 -24.35
C ASP A 242 3.88 -8.22 -23.56
N GLY A 243 3.80 -8.32 -22.26
CA GLY A 243 3.84 -7.22 -21.33
C GLY A 243 2.53 -6.49 -21.10
N LYS A 244 1.45 -6.96 -21.67
CA LYS A 244 0.12 -6.41 -21.44
C LYS A 244 -0.48 -6.91 -20.13
N MET A 245 -1.34 -6.08 -19.57
CA MET A 245 -2.06 -6.39 -18.35
C MET A 245 -3.42 -7.00 -18.69
N ASN A 246 -3.57 -8.30 -18.43
CA ASN A 246 -4.77 -9.06 -18.70
C ASN A 246 -5.61 -9.16 -17.42
N LEU A 247 -6.85 -8.70 -17.45
CA LEU A 247 -7.78 -8.81 -16.31
C LEU A 247 -8.11 -10.29 -16.05
N GLU A 248 -7.81 -10.77 -14.84
CA GLU A 248 -8.12 -12.14 -14.41
C GLU A 248 -9.38 -12.21 -13.55
N HIS A 249 -9.48 -11.28 -12.60
CA HIS A 249 -10.57 -11.27 -11.62
C HIS A 249 -11.11 -9.87 -11.40
N THR A 250 -12.41 -9.80 -11.12
CA THR A 250 -13.11 -8.62 -10.63
C THR A 250 -13.88 -9.02 -9.38
N TYR A 251 -13.67 -8.27 -8.29
CA TYR A 251 -14.41 -8.40 -7.05
C TYR A 251 -15.20 -7.12 -6.79
N GLY A 252 -16.39 -7.30 -6.20
CA GLY A 252 -17.34 -6.21 -5.95
C GLY A 252 -18.29 -5.99 -7.12
N ASP A 253 -19.06 -4.91 -7.04
CA ASP A 253 -20.00 -4.53 -8.09
C ASP A 253 -19.31 -4.14 -9.37
N THR A 254 -20.00 -4.27 -10.51
CA THR A 254 -19.45 -3.84 -11.80
C THR A 254 -19.17 -2.33 -11.79
N LEU A 255 -17.92 -1.98 -12.00
CA LEU A 255 -17.51 -0.59 -12.22
C LEU A 255 -17.97 -0.13 -13.62
N SER A 256 -18.48 1.10 -13.68
CA SER A 256 -18.90 1.74 -14.92
C SER A 256 -18.43 3.19 -14.90
N LEU A 257 -17.80 3.62 -16.01
CA LEU A 257 -17.38 5.01 -16.16
C LEU A 257 -18.57 5.97 -16.06
N ASP A 258 -19.71 5.63 -16.66
CA ASP A 258 -20.89 6.49 -16.63
C ASP A 258 -21.39 6.69 -15.21
N ARG A 259 -21.41 5.61 -14.41
CA ARG A 259 -21.77 5.70 -12.99
C ARG A 259 -20.79 6.57 -12.22
N ILE A 260 -19.49 6.36 -12.39
CA ILE A 260 -18.45 7.14 -11.71
C ILE A 260 -18.50 8.61 -12.14
N ARG A 261 -18.64 8.88 -13.45
CA ARG A 261 -18.73 10.24 -13.97
C ARG A 261 -19.98 11.00 -13.49
N SER A 262 -21.07 10.29 -13.16
CA SER A 262 -22.29 10.90 -12.64
C SER A 262 -22.20 11.35 -11.18
N VAL A 263 -21.16 10.93 -10.44
CA VAL A 263 -20.98 11.30 -9.04
C VAL A 263 -20.69 12.80 -8.92
N ASP A 264 -21.41 13.48 -8.05
CA ASP A 264 -21.08 14.84 -7.65
C ASP A 264 -19.99 14.81 -6.57
N VAL A 265 -18.74 14.98 -6.99
CA VAL A 265 -17.57 14.94 -6.09
C VAL A 265 -17.65 16.03 -5.00
N SER A 266 -18.39 17.12 -5.24
CA SER A 266 -18.54 18.20 -4.25
C SER A 266 -19.47 17.83 -3.10
N SER A 267 -20.31 16.80 -3.28
CA SER A 267 -21.26 16.31 -2.28
C SER A 267 -20.71 15.20 -1.40
N ILE A 268 -19.49 14.71 -1.69
CA ILE A 268 -18.86 13.64 -0.91
C ILE A 268 -18.31 14.21 0.38
N ASP A 269 -18.73 13.64 1.48
CA ASP A 269 -18.16 13.90 2.81
C ASP A 269 -16.86 13.08 2.96
N TRP A 270 -15.75 13.72 2.62
CA TRP A 270 -14.44 13.07 2.65
C TRP A 270 -13.92 12.79 4.07
N ASP A 271 -14.43 13.51 5.08
CA ASP A 271 -13.99 13.41 6.47
C ASP A 271 -14.53 12.14 7.15
N ASN A 272 -15.64 11.61 6.65
CA ASN A 272 -16.31 10.43 7.23
C ASN A 272 -16.12 9.13 6.43
N VAL A 273 -15.26 9.14 5.42
CA VAL A 273 -15.03 7.95 4.60
C VAL A 273 -13.86 7.14 5.17
N SER A 274 -14.18 6.15 6.02
CA SER A 274 -13.23 5.12 6.43
C SER A 274 -13.08 4.08 5.34
N ASN A 275 -12.12 4.26 4.45
CA ASN A 275 -11.90 3.36 3.33
C ASN A 275 -10.72 2.42 3.60
N PRO A 276 -10.87 1.10 3.34
CA PRO A 276 -9.75 0.19 3.40
C PRO A 276 -8.66 0.59 2.38
N GLU A 277 -7.41 0.62 2.81
CA GLU A 277 -6.26 0.88 1.98
C GLU A 277 -5.53 -0.42 1.63
N LEU A 278 -5.18 -0.60 0.36
CA LEU A 278 -4.36 -1.73 -0.07
C LEU A 278 -2.89 -1.47 0.29
N ILE A 279 -2.42 -2.04 1.40
CA ILE A 279 -1.08 -1.77 1.94
C ILE A 279 0.00 -2.72 1.44
N ALA A 280 -0.34 -3.98 1.13
CA ALA A 280 0.63 -4.96 0.64
C ALA A 280 0.00 -6.03 -0.24
N ALA A 281 0.83 -6.63 -1.09
CA ALA A 281 0.59 -7.87 -1.81
C ALA A 281 1.76 -8.84 -1.59
N THR A 282 1.50 -10.14 -1.59
CA THR A 282 2.46 -11.22 -1.43
C THR A 282 2.17 -12.33 -2.43
N ASP A 283 2.91 -13.44 -2.40
CA ASP A 283 2.64 -14.61 -3.26
C ASP A 283 1.19 -15.09 -3.15
N ASP A 284 0.65 -15.13 -1.93
CA ASP A 284 -0.65 -15.74 -1.65
C ASP A 284 -1.73 -14.75 -1.24
N TYR A 285 -1.35 -13.55 -0.73
CA TYR A 285 -2.27 -12.69 0.00
C TYR A 285 -2.19 -11.22 -0.38
N LEU A 286 -3.33 -10.55 -0.20
CA LEU A 286 -3.51 -9.10 -0.24
C LEU A 286 -3.86 -8.60 1.18
N PHE A 287 -3.24 -7.50 1.60
CA PHE A 287 -3.45 -6.90 2.91
C PHE A 287 -4.12 -5.54 2.74
N LEU A 288 -5.28 -5.38 3.34
CA LEU A 288 -6.03 -4.13 3.38
C LEU A 288 -6.06 -3.62 4.81
N GLN A 289 -5.73 -2.36 4.99
CA GLN A 289 -5.79 -1.67 6.28
C GLN A 289 -7.04 -0.80 6.34
N THR A 290 -7.77 -0.85 7.45
CA THR A 290 -8.88 0.06 7.75
C THR A 290 -8.58 0.80 9.03
N THR A 291 -8.46 2.11 8.93
CA THR A 291 -8.33 3.00 10.10
C THR A 291 -9.70 3.61 10.40
N VAL A 292 -10.15 3.48 11.63
CA VAL A 292 -11.42 4.05 12.10
C VAL A 292 -11.10 5.30 12.91
N TYR A 293 -11.66 6.42 12.51
CA TYR A 293 -11.52 7.71 13.20
C TYR A 293 -12.78 8.05 14.02
N SER A 294 -12.62 8.85 15.06
CA SER A 294 -13.77 9.46 15.74
C SER A 294 -14.42 10.50 14.81
N PRO A 295 -15.74 10.65 14.86
CA PRO A 295 -16.37 11.82 14.25
C PRO A 295 -15.75 13.10 14.83
N SER A 296 -15.44 14.07 13.97
CA SER A 296 -14.95 15.37 14.44
C SER A 296 -16.14 16.16 15.02
N ASP A 297 -16.04 16.55 16.28
CA ASP A 297 -17.10 17.32 16.98
C ASP A 297 -17.10 18.81 16.62
N GLY A 298 -16.25 19.22 15.67
CA GLY A 298 -16.22 20.58 15.09
C GLY A 298 -15.55 21.66 15.95
N GLU A 299 -15.17 21.39 17.19
CA GLU A 299 -14.46 22.35 18.07
C GLU A 299 -13.00 21.96 18.36
N ASP A 300 -12.63 20.72 18.14
CA ASP A 300 -11.24 20.23 18.32
C ASP A 300 -10.84 19.40 17.10
N ASP A 301 -9.91 19.91 16.30
CA ASP A 301 -9.42 19.28 15.05
C ASP A 301 -8.61 17.98 15.29
N SER A 302 -8.61 17.45 16.51
CA SER A 302 -7.91 16.23 16.84
C SER A 302 -8.78 14.98 16.58
N GLU A 303 -8.84 14.54 15.32
CA GLU A 303 -9.35 13.20 15.01
C GLU A 303 -8.62 12.13 15.82
N GLN A 304 -9.35 11.39 16.63
CA GLN A 304 -8.79 10.26 17.37
C GLN A 304 -8.95 8.98 16.56
N VAL A 305 -7.89 8.21 16.45
CA VAL A 305 -7.95 6.87 15.88
C VAL A 305 -8.61 5.92 16.87
N LEU A 306 -9.79 5.41 16.52
CA LEU A 306 -10.57 4.49 17.35
C LEU A 306 -10.17 3.03 17.12
N GLY A 307 -9.66 2.70 15.93
CA GLY A 307 -9.26 1.35 15.57
C GLY A 307 -8.32 1.33 14.37
N ASN A 308 -7.50 0.28 14.32
CA ASN A 308 -6.63 -0.01 13.18
C ASN A 308 -6.70 -1.51 12.92
N GLU A 309 -7.31 -1.89 11.81
CA GLU A 309 -7.63 -3.27 11.44
C GLU A 309 -6.94 -3.65 10.14
N ILE A 310 -6.32 -4.81 10.10
CA ILE A 310 -5.73 -5.40 8.90
C ILE A 310 -6.55 -6.59 8.46
N ARG A 311 -7.08 -6.55 7.25
CA ARG A 311 -7.83 -7.62 6.59
C ARG A 311 -6.95 -8.30 5.57
N VAL A 312 -6.91 -9.62 5.61
CA VAL A 312 -6.12 -10.44 4.71
C VAL A 312 -7.05 -11.25 3.82
N TYR A 313 -6.83 -11.13 2.52
CA TYR A 313 -7.54 -11.86 1.49
C TYR A 313 -6.55 -12.68 0.65
N ASP A 314 -7.01 -13.76 0.06
CA ASP A 314 -6.28 -14.36 -1.06
C ASP A 314 -6.49 -13.53 -2.37
N TRP A 315 -5.81 -13.93 -3.44
CA TRP A 315 -5.93 -13.23 -4.73
C TRP A 315 -7.30 -13.39 -5.41
N GLN A 316 -8.16 -14.28 -4.91
CA GLN A 316 -9.56 -14.43 -5.31
C GLN A 316 -10.52 -13.64 -4.40
N MET A 317 -9.95 -12.79 -3.52
CA MET A 317 -10.69 -12.00 -2.54
C MET A 317 -11.51 -12.83 -1.54
N ASN A 318 -11.11 -14.08 -1.28
CA ASN A 318 -11.67 -14.83 -0.16
C ASN A 318 -11.07 -14.32 1.15
N PRO A 319 -11.91 -14.07 2.19
CA PRO A 319 -11.44 -13.67 3.50
C PRO A 319 -10.60 -14.76 4.18
N VAL A 320 -9.37 -14.42 4.58
CA VAL A 320 -8.42 -15.36 5.20
C VAL A 320 -8.27 -15.08 6.69
N SER A 321 -7.94 -13.85 7.07
CA SER A 321 -7.70 -13.47 8.47
C SER A 321 -7.99 -12.00 8.69
N LYS A 322 -8.25 -11.64 9.95
CA LYS A 322 -8.47 -10.29 10.40
C LYS A 322 -7.68 -10.02 11.68
N PHE A 323 -6.93 -8.93 11.71
CA PHE A 323 -6.11 -8.53 12.82
C PHE A 323 -6.50 -7.13 13.31
N GLU A 324 -6.57 -6.96 14.62
CA GLU A 324 -6.70 -5.67 15.29
C GLU A 324 -5.37 -5.31 15.93
N LEU A 325 -4.82 -4.14 15.60
CA LEU A 325 -3.56 -3.67 16.16
C LEU A 325 -3.80 -2.93 17.46
N ASP A 326 -3.05 -3.27 18.55
CA ASP A 326 -3.20 -2.65 19.87
C ASP A 326 -2.76 -1.18 19.89
N LYS A 327 -1.79 -0.79 19.02
CA LYS A 327 -1.35 0.60 18.82
C LYS A 327 -2.18 1.23 17.70
N LYS A 328 -3.37 1.67 18.05
CA LYS A 328 -4.36 2.18 17.09
C LYS A 328 -3.85 3.37 16.29
N GLU A 329 -3.08 4.25 16.92
CA GLU A 329 -2.49 5.46 16.35
C GLU A 329 -1.35 5.20 15.37
N ALA A 330 -0.80 3.99 15.32
CA ALA A 330 0.25 3.61 14.37
C ALA A 330 -0.37 3.23 13.02
N THR A 331 -0.77 4.24 12.26
CA THR A 331 -1.57 4.07 11.04
C THR A 331 -0.77 3.81 9.77
N THR A 332 0.55 3.99 9.79
CA THR A 332 1.40 3.56 8.68
C THR A 332 1.94 2.17 8.96
N VAL A 333 1.59 1.20 8.11
CA VAL A 333 1.92 -0.21 8.29
C VAL A 333 2.67 -0.75 7.08
N TRP A 334 3.79 -1.45 7.33
CA TRP A 334 4.54 -2.21 6.34
C TRP A 334 4.47 -3.69 6.65
N VAL A 335 4.25 -4.52 5.64
CA VAL A 335 4.15 -5.98 5.78
C VAL A 335 5.43 -6.63 5.30
N ASP A 336 6.00 -7.47 6.14
CA ASP A 336 7.13 -8.36 5.82
C ASP A 336 6.63 -9.81 5.75
N PRO A 337 6.32 -10.31 4.56
CA PRO A 337 5.78 -11.65 4.41
C PRO A 337 6.82 -12.74 4.70
N GLN A 338 8.10 -12.45 4.50
CA GLN A 338 9.17 -13.43 4.71
C GLN A 338 9.35 -13.75 6.19
N ARG A 339 9.18 -12.73 7.06
CA ARG A 339 9.34 -12.86 8.51
C ARG A 339 8.01 -12.99 9.24
N ARG A 340 6.89 -12.91 8.51
CA ARG A 340 5.53 -12.85 9.09
C ARG A 340 5.39 -11.76 10.15
N LYS A 341 5.91 -10.59 9.82
CA LYS A 341 5.87 -9.41 10.69
C LYS A 341 5.19 -8.24 10.00
N MET A 342 4.53 -7.41 10.80
CA MET A 342 4.11 -6.08 10.39
C MET A 342 4.88 -5.07 11.23
N TYR A 343 5.31 -4.00 10.58
CA TYR A 343 5.98 -2.89 11.22
C TYR A 343 5.10 -1.65 11.06
N ALA A 344 4.81 -0.99 12.17
CA ALA A 344 3.92 0.17 12.15
C ALA A 344 4.50 1.35 12.91
N TYR A 345 4.13 2.55 12.52
CA TYR A 345 4.45 3.77 13.26
C TYR A 345 3.33 4.80 13.16
N ASN A 346 3.37 5.79 14.08
CA ASN A 346 2.45 6.90 14.06
C ASN A 346 3.01 8.03 13.17
N PRO A 347 2.40 8.32 12.00
CA PRO A 347 2.90 9.35 11.10
C PRO A 347 2.66 10.79 11.59
N ARG A 348 1.86 10.98 12.66
CA ARG A 348 1.55 12.29 13.24
C ARG A 348 2.52 12.69 14.37
N LEU A 349 3.35 11.75 14.82
CA LEU A 349 4.39 11.98 15.84
C LEU A 349 5.78 11.92 15.20
N ASP A 350 6.77 12.41 15.94
CA ASP A 350 8.15 12.19 15.55
C ASP A 350 8.43 10.67 15.48
N PHE A 351 9.26 10.29 14.50
CA PHE A 351 9.57 8.88 14.27
C PHE A 351 10.63 8.41 15.28
N GLU A 352 10.20 8.12 16.49
CA GLU A 352 11.06 7.70 17.59
C GLU A 352 11.05 6.18 17.80
N GLN A 353 10.04 5.49 17.27
CA GLN A 353 9.88 4.05 17.44
C GLN A 353 9.07 3.41 16.32
N VAL A 354 9.36 2.13 16.09
CA VAL A 354 8.58 1.24 15.24
C VAL A 354 7.95 0.17 16.12
N TYR A 355 6.65 -0.03 15.96
CA TYR A 355 5.90 -1.14 16.55
C TYR A 355 6.03 -2.38 15.69
N VAL A 356 6.28 -3.53 16.31
CA VAL A 356 6.52 -4.81 15.64
C VAL A 356 5.43 -5.80 16.05
N TYR A 357 4.70 -6.31 15.08
CA TYR A 357 3.68 -7.33 15.27
C TYR A 357 4.09 -8.63 14.60
N GLU A 358 3.91 -9.74 15.28
CA GLU A 358 3.98 -11.07 14.68
C GLU A 358 2.58 -11.54 14.31
N TYR A 359 2.41 -12.10 13.10
CA TYR A 359 1.14 -12.60 12.64
C TYR A 359 1.21 -14.03 12.10
N GLU A 360 0.12 -14.76 12.23
CA GLU A 360 -0.08 -16.09 11.66
C GLU A 360 -1.38 -16.12 10.87
N LEU A 361 -1.32 -16.66 9.63
CA LEU A 361 -2.43 -16.83 8.69
C LEU A 361 -2.95 -18.26 8.69
#